data_74b6817ab26d3bb30d205cc2a21e3b50
#
_entry.id   74b6817ab26d3bb30d205cc2a21e3b50
#
_cell.length_a   1.000
_cell.length_b   1.000
_cell.length_c   1.000
_cell.angle_alpha   90.00
_cell.angle_beta   90.00
_cell.angle_gamma   90.00
#
_symmetry.space_group_name_H-M   'P 1'
#
loop_
_entity.id
_entity.type
_entity.pdbx_description
1 polymer ?
#
loop_
_entity_poly.entity_id
_entity_poly.type
_entity_poly.pdbx_seq_one_letter_code
_entity_poly.pdbx_strand_id
1 'polypeptide(L)' 'MKTIKFVVKVNRGGTRAPEYVQRIDPTPIQMTTNRNLALIMGKFTAEDAVKSLQNSRCIPELESVHVSS' A
#
# COMPACT_ATOMS: atom_id res chain seq x y z
N MET A 1 4.30 -22.27 -6.98
CA MET A 1 4.77 -21.19 -7.86
C MET A 1 4.86 -19.88 -7.09
N LYS A 2 5.80 -19.05 -7.49
CA LYS A 2 5.92 -17.73 -6.87
C LYS A 2 4.95 -16.77 -7.54
N THR A 3 4.20 -16.07 -6.75
CA THR A 3 3.26 -15.07 -7.23
C THR A 3 3.74 -13.70 -6.78
N ILE A 4 3.74 -12.73 -7.67
CA ILE A 4 4.09 -11.36 -7.33
C ILE A 4 2.83 -10.62 -6.94
N LYS A 5 2.81 -10.10 -5.73
CA LYS A 5 1.75 -9.27 -5.21
C LYS A 5 2.31 -7.91 -4.86
N PHE A 6 1.47 -7.01 -4.42
CA PHE A 6 1.88 -5.64 -4.14
C PHE A 6 1.33 -5.17 -2.80
N VAL A 7 2.10 -4.33 -2.15
CA VAL A 7 1.61 -3.53 -1.04
C VAL A 7 1.74 -2.06 -1.45
N VAL A 8 0.90 -1.23 -0.90
CA VAL A 8 0.93 0.21 -1.19
C VAL A 8 1.64 0.91 -0.04
N LYS A 9 2.75 1.55 -0.36
CA LYS A 9 3.53 2.34 0.56
C LYS A 9 3.25 3.81 0.30
N VAL A 10 2.92 4.55 1.33
CA VAL A 10 2.58 5.97 1.20
C VAL A 10 3.61 6.82 1.92
N ASN A 11 4.28 7.68 1.18
CA ASN A 11 5.20 8.66 1.73
C ASN A 11 4.46 9.97 1.92
N ARG A 12 4.49 10.50 3.14
CA ARG A 12 3.81 11.74 3.47
C ARG A 12 4.73 12.94 3.53
N GLY A 13 5.98 12.75 3.11
CA GLY A 13 6.97 13.81 3.12
C GLY A 13 7.52 14.11 4.49
N GLY A 14 8.51 14.98 4.55
CA GLY A 14 9.16 15.35 5.79
C GLY A 14 9.93 14.18 6.41
N THR A 15 10.01 14.19 7.74
CA THR A 15 10.75 13.16 8.49
C THR A 15 9.87 12.00 8.93
N ARG A 16 8.62 11.99 8.51
CA ARG A 16 7.70 10.93 8.91
C ARG A 16 8.04 9.61 8.26
N ALA A 17 7.91 8.53 9.03
CA ALA A 17 8.07 7.19 8.49
C ALA A 17 6.96 6.91 7.48
N PRO A 18 7.26 6.14 6.42
CA PRO A 18 6.22 5.77 5.46
C PRO A 18 5.15 4.91 6.11
N GLU A 19 3.94 5.04 5.57
CA GLU A 19 2.81 4.23 6.01
C GLU A 19 2.42 3.26 4.89
N TYR A 20 1.78 2.17 5.27
CA TYR A 20 1.30 1.17 4.33
C TYR A 20 -0.20 1.04 4.46
N VAL A 21 -0.86 0.72 3.34
CA VAL A 21 -2.29 0.42 3.37
C VAL A 21 -2.49 -0.88 4.11
N GLN A 22 -3.27 -0.85 5.18
CA GLN A 22 -3.58 -2.03 5.98
C GLN A 22 -4.91 -2.64 5.58
N ARG A 23 -5.89 -1.80 5.26
CA ARG A 23 -7.22 -2.26 4.92
C ARG A 23 -7.91 -1.24 4.03
N ILE A 24 -8.53 -1.72 2.97
CA ILE A 24 -9.26 -0.86 2.04
C ILE A 24 -10.74 -0.83 2.39
N ASP A 25 -11.28 -1.94 2.82
CA ASP A 25 -12.70 -2.09 3.11
C ASP A 25 -12.88 -2.52 4.57
N PRO A 26 -13.72 -1.85 5.35
CA PRO A 26 -14.57 -0.71 4.95
C PRO A 26 -13.79 0.60 4.84
N THR A 27 -14.39 1.58 4.19
CA THR A 27 -13.83 2.92 4.11
C THR A 27 -14.01 3.65 5.43
N PRO A 28 -13.10 4.57 5.78
CA PRO A 28 -11.92 5.00 5.03
C PRO A 28 -10.79 3.97 5.03
N ILE A 29 -9.86 4.14 4.12
CA ILE A 29 -8.68 3.26 4.04
C ILE A 29 -7.87 3.39 5.31
N GLN A 30 -7.55 2.25 5.92
CA GLN A 30 -6.74 2.22 7.14
C GLN A 30 -5.28 2.06 6.79
N MET A 31 -4.45 2.79 7.52
CA MET A 31 -3.01 2.80 7.29
C MET A 31 -2.27 2.26 8.51
N THR A 32 -1.08 1.75 8.27
CA THR A 32 -0.21 1.26 9.34
C THR A 32 1.23 1.61 9.05
N THR A 33 2.02 1.84 10.08
CA THR A 33 3.47 2.02 9.93
C THR A 33 4.21 0.68 9.93
N ASN A 34 3.52 -0.40 10.25
CA ASN A 34 4.11 -1.73 10.30
C ASN A 34 3.93 -2.44 8.96
N ARG A 35 5.05 -2.63 8.25
CA ARG A 35 5.04 -3.28 6.94
C ARG A 35 4.46 -4.69 6.99
N ASN A 36 4.65 -5.38 8.12
CA ASN A 36 4.13 -6.75 8.27
C ASN A 36 2.60 -6.80 8.31
N LEU A 37 1.96 -5.68 8.61
CA LEU A 37 0.50 -5.58 8.62
C LEU A 37 -0.05 -5.01 7.32
N ALA A 38 0.82 -4.69 6.35
CA ALA A 38 0.39 -4.15 5.07
C ALA A 38 -0.47 -5.17 4.32
N LEU A 39 -1.54 -4.67 3.71
CA LEU A 39 -2.43 -5.51 2.92
C LEU A 39 -1.74 -5.93 1.63
N ILE A 40 -1.68 -7.22 1.40
CA ILE A 40 -1.11 -7.75 0.16
C ILE A 40 -2.20 -7.78 -0.90
N MET A 41 -1.96 -7.12 -2.02
CA MET A 41 -2.95 -6.91 -3.05
C MET A 41 -2.46 -7.38 -4.42
N GLY A 42 -3.39 -7.72 -5.30
CA GLY A 42 -3.08 -7.90 -6.71
C GLY A 42 -2.77 -6.55 -7.36
N LYS A 43 -2.19 -6.60 -8.55
CA LYS A 43 -1.73 -5.39 -9.25
C LYS A 43 -2.86 -4.37 -9.45
N PHE A 44 -4.02 -4.82 -9.94
CA PHE A 44 -5.10 -3.88 -10.24
C PHE A 44 -5.66 -3.24 -8.99
N THR A 45 -5.84 -4.02 -7.94
CA THR A 45 -6.32 -3.49 -6.66
C THR A 45 -5.34 -2.49 -6.08
N ALA A 46 -4.04 -2.80 -6.17
CA ALA A 46 -3.01 -1.91 -5.67
C ALA A 46 -2.97 -0.60 -6.46
N GLU A 47 -3.12 -0.67 -7.78
CA GLU A 47 -3.17 0.53 -8.61
C GLU A 47 -4.38 1.41 -8.28
N ASP A 48 -5.53 0.80 -8.02
CA ASP A 48 -6.71 1.55 -7.62
C ASP A 48 -6.50 2.24 -6.28
N ALA A 49 -5.85 1.57 -5.34
CA ALA A 49 -5.53 2.17 -4.05
C ALA A 49 -4.58 3.35 -4.22
N VAL A 50 -3.59 3.23 -5.10
CA VAL A 50 -2.67 4.32 -5.41
C VAL A 50 -3.44 5.52 -5.94
N LYS A 51 -4.34 5.30 -6.89
CA LYS A 51 -5.14 6.39 -7.44
C LYS A 51 -6.00 7.07 -6.39
N SER A 52 -6.56 6.30 -5.48
CA SER A 52 -7.42 6.83 -4.42
C SER A 52 -6.63 7.66 -3.41
N LEU A 53 -5.36 7.32 -3.19
CA LEU A 53 -4.52 7.98 -2.19
C LEU A 53 -3.67 9.10 -2.76
N GLN A 54 -3.53 9.16 -4.08
CA GLN A 54 -2.65 10.13 -4.71
C GLN A 54 -3.18 11.54 -4.58
N ASN A 55 -2.40 12.40 -3.94
CA ASN A 55 -2.72 13.83 -3.83
C ASN A 55 -1.42 14.59 -3.55
N SER A 56 -1.53 15.91 -3.36
CA SER A 56 -0.36 16.77 -3.20
C SER A 56 0.46 16.48 -1.95
N ARG A 57 -0.13 15.81 -0.96
CA ARG A 57 0.54 15.53 0.31
C ARG A 57 0.95 14.07 0.48
N CYS A 58 0.37 13.20 -0.31
CA CYS A 58 0.63 11.77 -0.21
C CYS A 58 1.19 11.27 -1.52
N ILE A 59 2.31 10.57 -1.44
CA ILE A 59 2.95 9.98 -2.62
C ILE A 59 2.89 8.47 -2.45
N PRO A 60 1.83 7.82 -2.96
CA PRO A 60 1.73 6.37 -2.87
C PRO A 60 2.62 5.69 -3.89
N GLU A 61 3.21 4.58 -3.50
CA GLU A 61 4.07 3.78 -4.36
C GLU A 61 3.69 2.31 -4.24
N LEU A 62 3.85 1.59 -5.34
CA LEU A 62 3.68 0.15 -5.34
C LEU A 62 5.00 -0.50 -4.95
N GLU A 63 4.93 -1.42 -3.99
CA GLU A 63 6.08 -2.21 -3.60
C GLU A 63 5.77 -3.67 -3.84
N SER A 64 6.59 -4.34 -4.65
CA SER A 64 6.35 -5.74 -5.00
C SER A 64 6.72 -6.66 -3.84
N VAL A 65 5.91 -7.69 -3.66
CA VAL A 65 6.12 -8.70 -2.63
C VAL A 65 6.03 -10.07 -3.29
N HIS A 66 7.00 -10.91 -3.02
CA HIS A 66 6.99 -12.28 -3.53
C HIS A 66 6.26 -13.17 -2.52
N VAL A 67 5.20 -13.79 -3.00
CA VAL A 67 4.40 -14.69 -2.18
C VAL A 67 4.57 -16.10 -2.72
N SER A 68 4.99 -16.99 -1.85
CA SER A 68 5.08 -18.42 -2.20
C SER A 68 3.72 -19.06 -2.01
N SER A 69 3.28 -19.77 -3.00
CA SER A 69 2.04 -20.51 -2.94
C SER A 69 2.30 -22.02 -2.95
#